data_31fba6d698686bc15a2daa3e6f4ea59f
#
_entry.id   31fba6d698686bc15a2daa3e6f4ea59f
#
_cell.length_a   1.000
_cell.length_b   1.000
_cell.length_c   1.000
_cell.angle_alpha   90.00
_cell.angle_beta   90.00
_cell.angle_gamma   90.00
#
_symmetry.space_group_name_H-M   'P 1'
#
loop_
_entity.id
_entity.type
_entity.pdbx_description
1 polymer ?
#
loop_
_entity_poly.entity_id
_entity_poly.type
_entity_poly.pdbx_seq_one_letter_code
_entity_poly.pdbx_strand_id
1 'polypeptide(L)'
;SANSINISRLLPQSFYYMYSSLVVKKRIPFDSKNGGEAIIVVVPSGNFGNLTSGLIAREMGAPITGFVAATNSNHTVPDWIASGDYKTRPSVATLSNAMDVGAPSNYERIAAMYSLDQVRNLFASYWTDDEGTIDGIKSCKNKTGYVIDPHGAVAWKAWNDIRGGEMEKLVNGQKNDFTKPGL
;
A
#
# COMPACT_ATOMS: atom_id res chain seq x y z
N SER A 1 12.78 -6.11 -18.21
CA SER A 1 13.22 -4.83 -17.68
C SER A 1 13.53 -4.95 -16.19
N ALA A 2 14.69 -4.50 -15.77
CA ALA A 2 15.22 -4.67 -14.43
C ALA A 2 14.65 -3.66 -13.40
N ASN A 3 13.53 -3.02 -13.67
CA ASN A 3 13.16 -1.77 -13.02
C ASN A 3 12.83 -1.86 -11.51
N SER A 4 12.22 -2.92 -11.04
CA SER A 4 11.85 -3.09 -9.62
C SER A 4 12.45 -4.33 -8.98
N ILE A 5 13.37 -5.00 -9.68
CA ILE A 5 14.10 -6.16 -9.17
C ILE A 5 15.35 -5.73 -8.40
N ASN A 6 15.97 -4.61 -8.78
CA ASN A 6 17.21 -4.16 -8.16
C ASN A 6 16.93 -3.39 -6.86
N ILE A 7 17.48 -3.86 -5.75
CA ILE A 7 17.36 -3.25 -4.42
C ILE A 7 17.86 -1.78 -4.41
N SER A 8 18.85 -1.44 -5.25
CA SER A 8 19.35 -0.06 -5.39
C SER A 8 18.29 0.92 -5.89
N ARG A 9 17.18 0.45 -6.44
CA ARG A 9 16.05 1.29 -6.82
C ARG A 9 15.00 1.40 -5.71
N LEU A 10 14.95 0.44 -4.82
CA LEU A 10 14.04 0.45 -3.69
C LEU A 10 14.55 1.34 -2.56
N LEU A 11 15.85 1.32 -2.27
CA LEU A 11 16.43 2.10 -1.19
C LEU A 11 16.19 3.61 -1.34
N PRO A 12 16.44 4.27 -2.48
CA PRO A 12 16.12 5.69 -2.63
C PRO A 12 14.62 5.99 -2.48
N GLN A 13 13.75 5.05 -2.87
CA GLN A 13 12.32 5.21 -2.69
C GLN A 13 11.90 5.17 -1.21
N SER A 14 12.65 4.52 -0.32
CA SER A 14 12.36 4.53 1.11
C SER A 14 12.52 5.91 1.74
N PHE A 15 13.33 6.79 1.14
CA PHE A 15 13.61 8.12 1.70
C PHE A 15 12.39 9.02 1.75
N TYR A 16 11.54 9.02 0.71
CA TYR A 16 10.34 9.84 0.76
C TYR A 16 9.26 9.26 1.70
N TYR A 17 9.24 7.97 1.92
CA TYR A 17 8.39 7.37 2.96
C TYR A 17 8.83 7.85 4.35
N MET A 18 10.15 7.77 4.63
CA MET A 18 10.72 8.26 5.88
C MET A 18 10.43 9.74 6.07
N TYR A 19 10.78 10.56 5.08
CA TYR A 19 10.59 12.01 5.14
C TYR A 19 9.10 12.38 5.32
N SER A 20 8.23 11.85 4.46
CA SER A 20 6.80 12.20 4.49
C SER A 20 6.12 11.78 5.78
N SER A 21 6.40 10.58 6.29
CA SER A 21 5.81 10.10 7.53
C SER A 21 6.26 10.93 8.75
N LEU A 22 7.52 11.35 8.79
CA LEU A 22 8.03 12.25 9.84
C LEU A 22 7.42 13.65 9.76
N VAL A 23 7.23 14.19 8.55
CA VAL A 23 6.56 15.48 8.34
C VAL A 23 5.10 15.42 8.76
N VAL A 24 4.38 14.36 8.37
CA VAL A 24 2.99 14.15 8.78
C VAL A 24 2.89 14.04 10.29
N LYS A 25 3.73 13.23 10.91
CA LYS A 25 3.77 13.07 12.38
C LYS A 25 3.98 14.39 13.12
N LYS A 26 4.78 15.31 12.58
CA LYS A 26 4.98 16.64 13.18
C LYS A 26 3.78 17.58 13.04
N ARG A 27 2.96 17.39 11.99
CA ARG A 27 1.84 18.29 11.67
C ARG A 27 0.52 17.88 12.32
N ILE A 28 0.37 16.60 12.65
CA ILE A 28 -0.83 16.10 13.30
C ILE A 28 -0.60 16.17 14.81
N PRO A 29 -1.40 16.93 15.58
CA PRO A 29 -1.29 16.96 17.04
C PRO A 29 -1.53 15.57 17.61
N PHE A 30 -0.69 15.16 18.55
CA PHE A 30 -0.86 13.89 19.26
C PHE A 30 -2.15 13.93 20.08
N ASP A 31 -3.17 13.20 19.66
CA ASP A 31 -4.39 12.99 20.46
C ASP A 31 -4.28 11.67 21.23
N SER A 32 -3.86 11.76 22.48
CA SER A 32 -3.74 10.61 23.37
C SER A 32 -5.07 9.90 23.68
N LYS A 33 -6.21 10.54 23.42
CA LYS A 33 -7.55 9.97 23.69
C LYS A 33 -7.98 8.97 22.63
N ASN A 34 -7.46 9.07 21.40
CA ASN A 34 -7.83 8.20 20.27
C ASN A 34 -6.75 7.15 19.93
N GLY A 35 -5.84 6.85 20.86
CA GLY A 35 -4.93 5.71 20.71
C GLY A 35 -3.67 5.93 19.88
N GLY A 36 -3.31 7.18 19.58
CA GLY A 36 -2.11 7.54 18.84
C GLY A 36 -2.35 7.74 17.35
N GLU A 37 -1.41 8.44 16.72
CA GLU A 37 -1.48 8.80 15.29
C GLU A 37 -1.12 7.61 14.42
N ALA A 38 -2.11 7.03 13.74
CA ALA A 38 -1.88 6.00 12.74
C ALA A 38 -1.56 6.65 11.39
N ILE A 39 -0.38 6.39 10.83
CA ILE A 39 -0.05 6.76 9.45
C ILE A 39 -0.26 5.54 8.57
N ILE A 40 -1.29 5.58 7.75
CA ILE A 40 -1.58 4.55 6.76
C ILE A 40 -1.22 5.11 5.38
N VAL A 41 -0.47 4.34 4.61
CA VAL A 41 -0.06 4.76 3.26
C VAL A 41 -0.80 3.94 2.21
N VAL A 42 -1.53 4.62 1.33
CA VAL A 42 -2.19 3.98 0.19
C VAL A 42 -1.25 3.98 -1.00
N VAL A 43 -0.91 2.80 -1.50
CA VAL A 43 0.11 2.62 -2.53
C VAL A 43 -0.50 1.98 -3.77
N PRO A 44 -0.60 2.72 -4.90
CA PRO A 44 -0.95 2.11 -6.17
C PRO A 44 0.18 1.17 -6.60
N SER A 45 -0.14 -0.10 -6.80
CA SER A 45 0.86 -1.17 -6.88
C SER A 45 0.65 -2.08 -8.09
N GLY A 46 1.67 -2.20 -8.94
CA GLY A 46 1.79 -3.23 -9.97
C GLY A 46 2.80 -4.28 -9.54
N ASN A 47 4.10 -3.99 -9.68
CA ASN A 47 5.17 -4.90 -9.27
C ASN A 47 5.57 -4.79 -7.79
N PHE A 48 4.86 -4.01 -6.98
CA PHE A 48 5.05 -3.83 -5.54
C PHE A 48 6.41 -3.26 -5.10
N GLY A 49 7.22 -2.74 -6.02
CA GLY A 49 8.53 -2.16 -5.70
C GLY A 49 8.42 -0.97 -4.76
N ASN A 50 7.50 -0.04 -5.05
CA ASN A 50 7.28 1.13 -4.22
C ASN A 50 6.76 0.77 -2.82
N LEU A 51 5.77 -0.12 -2.73
CA LEU A 51 5.25 -0.60 -1.46
C LEU A 51 6.34 -1.31 -0.64
N THR A 52 7.18 -2.16 -1.27
CA THR A 52 8.34 -2.79 -0.62
C THR A 52 9.32 -1.75 -0.07
N SER A 53 9.52 -0.64 -0.77
CA SER A 53 10.33 0.48 -0.26
C SER A 53 9.72 1.13 0.98
N GLY A 54 8.39 1.22 1.03
CA GLY A 54 7.66 1.66 2.23
C GLY A 54 7.85 0.72 3.42
N LEU A 55 7.84 -0.59 3.17
CA LEU A 55 8.14 -1.60 4.19
C LEU A 55 9.56 -1.47 4.72
N ILE A 56 10.55 -1.30 3.84
CA ILE A 56 11.94 -1.05 4.24
C ILE A 56 12.02 0.22 5.11
N ALA A 57 11.36 1.30 4.73
CA ALA A 57 11.32 2.52 5.53
C ALA A 57 10.72 2.28 6.92
N ARG A 58 9.65 1.49 7.00
CA ARG A 58 9.01 1.10 8.26
C ARG A 58 9.97 0.31 9.16
N GLU A 59 10.68 -0.68 8.62
CA GLU A 59 11.69 -1.45 9.37
C GLU A 59 12.88 -0.57 9.80
N MET A 60 13.16 0.51 9.08
CA MET A 60 14.15 1.53 9.47
C MET A 60 13.60 2.53 10.50
N GLY A 61 12.36 2.38 10.97
CA GLY A 61 11.76 3.21 12.02
C GLY A 61 10.86 4.34 11.52
N ALA A 62 10.45 4.36 10.24
CA ALA A 62 9.41 5.28 9.79
C ALA A 62 8.10 5.03 10.54
N PRO A 63 7.41 6.08 11.05
CA PRO A 63 6.19 5.92 11.85
C PRO A 63 4.98 5.57 10.99
N ILE A 64 5.09 4.49 10.21
CA ILE A 64 4.03 3.97 9.33
C ILE A 64 3.38 2.78 10.02
N THR A 65 2.08 2.86 10.24
CA THR A 65 1.31 1.83 10.94
C THR A 65 0.77 0.75 10.00
N GLY A 66 0.44 1.10 8.77
CA GLY A 66 -0.09 0.15 7.83
C GLY A 66 -0.07 0.64 6.39
N PHE A 67 -0.39 -0.25 5.47
CA PHE A 67 -0.44 0.02 4.05
C PHE A 67 -1.77 -0.42 3.45
N VAL A 68 -2.22 0.30 2.43
CA VAL A 68 -3.26 -0.18 1.52
C VAL A 68 -2.59 -0.51 0.20
N ALA A 69 -2.57 -1.79 -0.14
CA ALA A 69 -2.09 -2.28 -1.43
C ALA A 69 -3.22 -2.14 -2.45
N ALA A 70 -3.20 -1.05 -3.23
CA ALA A 70 -4.23 -0.75 -4.23
C ALA A 70 -3.76 -1.22 -5.61
N THR A 71 -4.51 -2.11 -6.26
CA THR A 71 -4.20 -2.66 -7.58
C THR A 71 -5.33 -2.40 -8.58
N ASN A 72 -5.02 -2.54 -9.85
CA ASN A 72 -6.02 -2.63 -10.92
C ASN A 72 -6.53 -4.09 -11.08
N SER A 73 -7.11 -4.42 -12.22
CA SER A 73 -7.56 -5.79 -12.51
C SER A 73 -6.48 -6.87 -12.42
N ASN A 74 -5.21 -6.47 -12.30
CA ASN A 74 -4.09 -7.37 -12.04
C ASN A 74 -3.86 -7.53 -10.52
N HIS A 75 -4.78 -8.21 -9.84
CA HIS A 75 -4.87 -8.27 -8.38
C HIS A 75 -4.27 -9.54 -7.75
N THR A 76 -3.17 -10.06 -8.29
CA THR A 76 -2.50 -11.30 -7.83
C THR A 76 -2.09 -11.25 -6.35
N VAL A 77 -1.54 -10.12 -5.87
CA VAL A 77 -1.14 -9.97 -4.47
C VAL A 77 -2.34 -9.79 -3.53
N PRO A 78 -3.36 -9.00 -3.82
CA PRO A 78 -4.63 -9.03 -3.08
C PRO A 78 -5.21 -10.42 -2.90
N ASP A 79 -5.24 -11.24 -3.96
CA ASP A 79 -5.75 -12.61 -3.89
C ASP A 79 -4.89 -13.51 -3.00
N TRP A 80 -3.57 -13.36 -3.06
CA TRP A 80 -2.68 -14.08 -2.16
C TRP A 80 -2.92 -13.69 -0.69
N ILE A 81 -3.06 -12.41 -0.38
CA ILE A 81 -3.34 -11.95 0.98
C ILE A 81 -4.65 -12.58 1.50
N ALA A 82 -5.68 -12.63 0.65
CA ALA A 82 -6.96 -13.20 1.02
C ALA A 82 -6.90 -14.73 1.19
N SER A 83 -6.36 -15.45 0.19
CA SER A 83 -6.39 -16.92 0.13
C SER A 83 -5.20 -17.61 0.79
N GLY A 84 -4.04 -16.95 0.87
CA GLY A 84 -2.76 -17.56 1.24
C GLY A 84 -2.06 -18.27 0.08
N ASP A 85 -2.68 -18.34 -1.09
CA ASP A 85 -2.16 -19.05 -2.26
C ASP A 85 -1.74 -18.06 -3.35
N TYR A 86 -0.43 -18.00 -3.64
CA TYR A 86 0.12 -17.08 -4.64
C TYR A 86 0.09 -17.73 -6.03
N LYS A 87 -0.82 -17.24 -6.87
CA LYS A 87 -0.98 -17.72 -8.26
C LYS A 87 -0.75 -16.59 -9.25
N THR A 88 0.34 -16.68 -10.00
CA THR A 88 0.61 -15.75 -11.10
C THR A 88 -0.39 -15.91 -12.24
N ARG A 89 -0.62 -14.83 -12.97
CA ARG A 89 -1.55 -14.75 -14.11
C ARG A 89 -0.92 -13.99 -15.28
N PRO A 90 -1.39 -14.21 -16.52
CA PRO A 90 -1.12 -13.26 -17.60
C PRO A 90 -1.60 -11.87 -17.22
N SER A 91 -0.82 -10.84 -17.56
CA SER A 91 -1.24 -9.46 -17.33
C SER A 91 -2.41 -9.08 -18.22
N VAL A 92 -3.34 -8.32 -17.66
CA VAL A 92 -4.49 -7.73 -18.36
C VAL A 92 -4.20 -6.25 -18.58
N ALA A 93 -4.41 -5.75 -19.79
CA ALA A 93 -4.21 -4.33 -20.12
C ALA A 93 -5.32 -3.48 -19.50
N THR A 94 -4.93 -2.39 -18.83
CA THR A 94 -5.81 -1.44 -18.15
C THR A 94 -5.42 0.01 -18.43
N LEU A 95 -6.26 0.96 -17.99
CA LEU A 95 -5.95 2.39 -18.02
C LEU A 95 -4.72 2.76 -17.17
N SER A 96 -4.50 2.06 -16.07
CA SER A 96 -3.32 2.22 -15.21
C SER A 96 -2.18 1.29 -15.63
N ASN A 97 -1.75 1.38 -16.87
CA ASN A 97 -0.92 0.42 -17.59
C ASN A 97 0.43 0.08 -16.94
N ALA A 98 1.05 0.99 -16.19
CA ALA A 98 2.29 0.70 -15.45
C ALA A 98 2.07 -0.26 -14.27
N MET A 99 0.82 -0.52 -13.90
CA MET A 99 0.41 -1.50 -12.88
C MET A 99 -0.06 -2.84 -13.49
N ASP A 100 0.02 -3.04 -14.82
CA ASP A 100 -0.41 -4.26 -15.49
C ASP A 100 0.62 -5.39 -15.27
N VAL A 101 0.64 -5.92 -14.07
CA VAL A 101 1.59 -6.94 -13.63
C VAL A 101 0.87 -8.13 -13.00
N GLY A 102 0.74 -9.21 -13.77
CA GLY A 102 0.11 -10.46 -13.32
C GLY A 102 1.03 -11.35 -12.46
N ALA A 103 2.35 -11.09 -12.47
CA ALA A 103 3.38 -11.81 -11.70
C ALA A 103 4.33 -10.82 -11.01
N PRO A 104 3.90 -10.15 -9.91
CA PRO A 104 4.71 -9.20 -9.18
C PRO A 104 5.97 -9.81 -8.58
N SER A 105 7.17 -9.42 -9.06
CA SER A 105 8.44 -9.98 -8.60
C SER A 105 8.81 -9.60 -7.16
N ASN A 106 8.28 -8.48 -6.64
CA ASN A 106 8.52 -8.09 -5.25
C ASN A 106 7.67 -8.87 -4.23
N TYR A 107 6.75 -9.73 -4.68
CA TYR A 107 6.08 -10.69 -3.81
C TYR A 107 7.08 -11.51 -2.99
N GLU A 108 8.14 -12.04 -3.63
CA GLU A 108 9.17 -12.84 -2.96
C GLU A 108 9.86 -12.07 -1.82
N ARG A 109 10.08 -10.76 -2.00
CA ARG A 109 10.65 -9.92 -0.94
C ARG A 109 9.70 -9.72 0.22
N ILE A 110 8.44 -9.45 -0.06
CA ILE A 110 7.41 -9.28 0.97
C ILE A 110 7.27 -10.58 1.77
N ALA A 111 7.20 -11.73 1.09
CA ALA A 111 7.09 -13.05 1.72
C ALA A 111 8.36 -13.47 2.49
N ALA A 112 9.54 -12.94 2.11
CA ALA A 112 10.77 -13.15 2.86
C ALA A 112 10.88 -12.25 4.10
N MET A 113 10.26 -11.07 4.08
CA MET A 113 10.28 -10.13 5.22
C MET A 113 9.22 -10.45 6.26
N TYR A 114 8.07 -10.96 5.84
CA TYR A 114 6.89 -11.13 6.70
C TYR A 114 6.18 -12.46 6.45
N SER A 115 5.68 -13.08 7.51
CA SER A 115 4.71 -14.17 7.37
C SER A 115 3.38 -13.65 6.82
N LEU A 116 2.54 -14.55 6.28
CA LEU A 116 1.22 -14.17 5.75
C LEU A 116 0.35 -13.49 6.83
N ASP A 117 0.41 -13.95 8.07
CA ASP A 117 -0.35 -13.35 9.16
C ASP A 117 0.13 -11.93 9.49
N GLN A 118 1.45 -11.69 9.44
CA GLN A 118 2.02 -10.36 9.58
C GLN A 118 1.58 -9.45 8.41
N VAL A 119 1.59 -9.97 7.18
CA VAL A 119 1.09 -9.23 6.01
C VAL A 119 -0.38 -8.87 6.20
N ARG A 120 -1.23 -9.81 6.61
CA ARG A 120 -2.67 -9.57 6.85
C ARG A 120 -2.94 -8.53 7.95
N ASN A 121 -2.04 -8.40 8.90
CA ASN A 121 -2.14 -7.38 9.95
C ASN A 121 -1.61 -6.01 9.52
N LEU A 122 -0.69 -5.98 8.56
CA LEU A 122 -0.02 -4.77 8.09
C LEU A 122 -0.67 -4.16 6.84
N PHE A 123 -1.41 -4.97 6.07
CA PHE A 123 -2.01 -4.56 4.80
C PHE A 123 -3.53 -4.66 4.82
N ALA A 124 -4.18 -3.62 4.29
CA ALA A 124 -5.45 -3.79 3.61
C ALA A 124 -5.17 -3.95 2.11
N SER A 125 -5.89 -4.82 1.44
CA SER A 125 -5.79 -5.02 0.00
C SER A 125 -7.04 -4.52 -0.70
N TYR A 126 -6.84 -3.90 -1.86
CA TYR A 126 -7.91 -3.35 -2.68
C TYR A 126 -7.60 -3.55 -4.16
N TRP A 127 -8.62 -3.77 -4.96
CA TRP A 127 -8.49 -3.71 -6.40
C TRP A 127 -9.72 -3.06 -7.05
N THR A 128 -9.51 -2.51 -8.23
CA THR A 128 -10.59 -1.94 -9.04
C THR A 128 -10.28 -2.13 -10.52
N ASP A 129 -11.34 -2.14 -11.34
CA ASP A 129 -11.24 -2.18 -12.79
C ASP A 129 -11.13 -0.77 -13.41
N ASP A 130 -11.24 -0.69 -14.74
CA ASP A 130 -11.16 0.58 -15.47
C ASP A 130 -12.37 1.49 -15.18
N GLU A 131 -13.54 0.94 -14.95
CA GLU A 131 -14.73 1.73 -14.58
C GLU A 131 -14.53 2.40 -13.23
N GLY A 132 -14.08 1.66 -12.24
CA GLY A 132 -13.75 2.24 -10.94
C GLY A 132 -12.56 3.20 -10.98
N THR A 133 -11.59 2.97 -11.87
CA THR A 133 -10.49 3.93 -12.10
C THR A 133 -11.01 5.25 -12.65
N ILE A 134 -11.92 5.22 -13.64
CA ILE A 134 -12.58 6.42 -14.18
C ILE A 134 -13.39 7.15 -13.10
N ASP A 135 -14.11 6.41 -12.27
CA ASP A 135 -14.86 6.97 -11.14
C ASP A 135 -13.93 7.63 -10.11
N GLY A 136 -12.77 7.04 -9.87
CA GLY A 136 -11.72 7.63 -9.05
C GLY A 136 -11.26 8.98 -9.58
N ILE A 137 -10.99 9.08 -10.90
CA ILE A 137 -10.60 10.35 -11.56
C ILE A 137 -11.71 11.41 -11.39
N LYS A 138 -12.95 11.04 -11.72
CA LYS A 138 -14.12 11.95 -11.59
C LYS A 138 -14.31 12.42 -10.14
N SER A 139 -14.25 11.49 -9.20
CA SER A 139 -14.42 11.77 -7.76
C SER A 139 -13.33 12.70 -7.24
N CYS A 140 -12.06 12.46 -7.61
CA CYS A 140 -10.96 13.33 -7.23
C CYS A 140 -11.14 14.74 -7.76
N LYS A 141 -11.43 14.86 -9.07
CA LYS A 141 -11.72 16.17 -9.69
C LYS A 141 -12.85 16.91 -9.00
N ASN A 142 -13.95 16.23 -8.73
CA ASN A 142 -15.13 16.85 -8.12
C ASN A 142 -14.88 17.32 -6.68
N LYS A 143 -14.07 16.55 -5.90
CA LYS A 143 -13.80 16.88 -4.49
C LYS A 143 -12.68 17.89 -4.31
N THR A 144 -11.69 17.92 -5.19
CA THR A 144 -10.45 18.69 -4.99
C THR A 144 -10.12 19.67 -6.11
N GLY A 145 -10.80 19.56 -7.27
CA GLY A 145 -10.44 20.29 -8.49
C GLY A 145 -9.25 19.69 -9.25
N TYR A 146 -8.54 18.71 -8.67
CA TYR A 146 -7.36 18.09 -9.27
C TYR A 146 -7.73 16.90 -10.17
N VAL A 147 -7.18 16.87 -11.39
CA VAL A 147 -7.31 15.73 -12.30
C VAL A 147 -6.15 14.78 -12.05
N ILE A 148 -6.44 13.73 -11.31
CA ILE A 148 -5.45 12.68 -10.98
C ILE A 148 -5.27 11.73 -12.17
N ASP A 149 -4.04 11.18 -12.34
CA ASP A 149 -3.76 10.15 -13.34
C ASP A 149 -4.40 8.79 -12.97
N PRO A 150 -4.52 7.84 -13.92
CA PRO A 150 -5.17 6.56 -13.65
C PRO A 150 -4.54 5.75 -12.51
N HIS A 151 -3.21 5.81 -12.33
CA HIS A 151 -2.54 5.08 -11.25
C HIS A 151 -2.89 5.67 -9.87
N GLY A 152 -2.80 7.00 -9.76
CA GLY A 152 -3.23 7.71 -8.57
C GLY A 152 -4.73 7.55 -8.29
N ALA A 153 -5.56 7.43 -9.33
CA ALA A 153 -7.01 7.24 -9.20
C ALA A 153 -7.36 5.89 -8.56
N VAL A 154 -6.61 4.83 -8.84
CA VAL A 154 -6.77 3.52 -8.15
C VAL A 154 -6.54 3.69 -6.65
N ALA A 155 -5.49 4.39 -6.24
CA ALA A 155 -5.23 4.65 -4.82
C ALA A 155 -6.28 5.59 -4.18
N TRP A 156 -6.74 6.60 -4.92
CA TRP A 156 -7.81 7.50 -4.47
C TRP A 156 -9.13 6.75 -4.25
N LYS A 157 -9.47 5.85 -5.17
CA LYS A 157 -10.66 4.99 -5.07
C LYS A 157 -10.54 4.07 -3.85
N ALA A 158 -9.40 3.39 -3.70
CA ALA A 158 -9.11 2.54 -2.54
C ALA A 158 -9.30 3.31 -1.22
N TRP A 159 -8.73 4.51 -1.09
CA TRP A 159 -8.87 5.35 0.09
C TRP A 159 -10.33 5.70 0.40
N ASN A 160 -11.15 5.96 -0.61
CA ASN A 160 -12.55 6.31 -0.40
C ASN A 160 -13.44 5.10 -0.07
N ASP A 161 -13.12 3.93 -0.58
CA ASP A 161 -13.93 2.72 -0.43
C ASP A 161 -13.60 1.92 0.85
N ILE A 162 -12.33 1.90 1.27
CA ILE A 162 -11.86 1.16 2.47
C ILE A 162 -12.20 1.91 3.78
N ARG A 163 -13.07 2.89 3.78
CA ARG A 163 -13.42 3.60 5.00
C ARG A 163 -14.14 2.70 6.00
N GLY A 164 -13.77 2.76 7.26
CA GLY A 164 -14.41 2.02 8.35
C GLY A 164 -13.60 0.84 8.85
N GLY A 165 -14.23 -0.32 9.02
CA GLY A 165 -13.68 -1.45 9.75
C GLY A 165 -12.31 -1.98 9.33
N GLU A 166 -11.95 -1.93 8.03
CA GLU A 166 -10.61 -2.38 7.60
C GLU A 166 -9.51 -1.39 8.00
N MET A 167 -9.80 -0.09 7.94
CA MET A 167 -8.87 0.93 8.45
C MET A 167 -8.71 0.81 9.96
N GLU A 168 -9.79 0.56 10.69
CA GLU A 168 -9.76 0.32 12.11
C GLU A 168 -8.96 -0.93 12.47
N LYS A 169 -9.04 -2.00 11.67
CA LYS A 169 -8.22 -3.20 11.79
C LYS A 169 -6.73 -2.90 11.63
N LEU A 170 -6.33 -2.10 10.64
CA LEU A 170 -4.94 -1.68 10.45
C LEU A 170 -4.43 -0.82 11.62
N VAL A 171 -5.29 -0.01 12.22
CA VAL A 171 -4.95 0.80 13.39
C VAL A 171 -4.86 -0.06 14.66
N ASN A 172 -5.80 -0.98 14.87
CA ASN A 172 -5.94 -1.76 16.10
C ASN A 172 -5.07 -3.02 16.13
N GLY A 173 -4.79 -3.64 14.98
CA GLY A 173 -3.93 -4.81 14.87
C GLY A 173 -2.50 -4.56 15.37
N GLN A 174 -2.08 -3.30 15.40
CA GLN A 174 -0.74 -2.91 15.86
C GLN A 174 -0.64 -2.66 17.37
N LYS A 175 -1.75 -2.54 18.10
CA LYS A 175 -1.69 -2.35 19.57
C LYS A 175 -1.05 -3.54 20.29
N ASN A 176 -0.92 -4.68 19.64
CA ASN A 176 -0.45 -5.92 20.26
C ASN A 176 1.01 -6.30 19.99
N ASP A 177 1.74 -5.62 19.08
CA ASP A 177 3.05 -6.14 18.61
C ASP A 177 4.25 -5.18 18.78
N PHE A 178 4.06 -3.97 19.28
CA PHE A 178 5.18 -3.02 19.50
C PHE A 178 6.00 -3.27 20.77
N THR A 179 5.72 -4.30 21.55
CA THR A 179 6.42 -4.59 22.81
C THR A 179 7.54 -5.62 22.68
N LYS A 180 7.77 -6.20 21.50
CA LYS A 180 8.89 -7.11 21.28
C LYS A 180 9.92 -6.44 20.36
N PRO A 181 11.14 -6.12 20.85
CA PRO A 181 12.24 -5.82 19.97
C PRO A 181 12.53 -7.09 19.15
N GLY A 182 12.27 -7.01 17.86
CA GLY A 182 12.66 -8.05 16.92
C GLY A 182 14.19 -8.08 16.80
N LEU A 183 14.74 -9.26 16.85
CA LEU A 183 16.14 -9.59 16.57
C LEU A 183 16.61 -9.08 15.21
#